data_8f2ec344c4f46d0da6578c3f0cc6699d
#
_entry.id   8f2ec344c4f46d0da6578c3f0cc6699d
#
_cell.length_a   1.000
_cell.length_b   1.000
_cell.length_c   1.000
_cell.angle_alpha   90.00
_cell.angle_beta   90.00
_cell.angle_gamma   90.00
#
_symmetry.space_group_name_H-M   'P 1'
#
loop_
_entity.id
_entity.type
_entity.pdbx_description
1 polymer ?
#
loop_
_entity_poly.entity_id
_entity_poly.type
_entity_poly.pdbx_seq_one_letter_code
_entity_poly.pdbx_strand_id
1 'polypeptide(L)' 'MYCIKAEIPQNIYDIDDELKAIYHGKDTVCIWIFQSREDRNNFMDDTPGMVKAERESHYEKYFS' A
#
# COMPACT_ATOMS: atom_id res chain seq x y z
N MET A 1 -1.56 2.36 6.44
CA MET A 1 -2.32 1.52 5.49
C MET A 1 -3.80 1.78 5.61
N TYR A 2 -4.49 1.80 4.48
CA TYR A 2 -5.94 1.96 4.44
C TYR A 2 -6.55 0.74 3.74
N CYS A 3 -7.51 0.09 4.36
CA CYS A 3 -8.27 -1.00 3.74
C CYS A 3 -9.71 -0.55 3.55
N ILE A 4 -10.19 -0.60 2.33
CA ILE A 4 -11.44 0.01 1.93
C ILE A 4 -12.31 -1.02 1.25
N LYS A 5 -13.57 -1.15 1.69
CA LYS A 5 -14.52 -2.12 1.12
C LYS A 5 -15.37 -1.57 -0.01
N ALA A 6 -15.44 -0.25 -0.15
CA ALA A 6 -16.30 0.40 -1.14
C ALA A 6 -15.48 1.32 -2.03
N GLU A 7 -15.55 2.62 -1.81
CA GLU A 7 -14.87 3.60 -2.63
C GLU A 7 -13.61 4.11 -1.95
N ILE A 8 -12.57 4.38 -2.73
CA ILE A 8 -11.35 4.99 -2.23
C ILE A 8 -11.67 6.44 -1.86
N PRO A 9 -11.37 6.89 -0.62
CA PRO A 9 -11.55 8.30 -0.26
C PRO A 9 -10.80 9.21 -1.20
N GLN A 10 -11.38 10.36 -1.51
CA GLN A 10 -10.81 11.29 -2.49
C GLN A 10 -9.41 11.75 -2.10
N ASN A 11 -9.18 12.01 -0.80
CA ASN A 11 -7.87 12.44 -0.32
C ASN A 11 -6.78 11.39 -0.57
N ILE A 12 -7.13 10.11 -0.53
CA ILE A 12 -6.19 9.02 -0.83
C ILE A 12 -6.04 8.87 -2.34
N TYR A 13 -7.13 9.01 -3.08
CA TYR A 13 -7.12 8.92 -4.53
C TYR A 13 -6.23 10.01 -5.14
N ASP A 14 -6.22 11.20 -4.55
CA ASP A 14 -5.47 12.34 -5.04
C ASP A 14 -3.95 12.22 -4.78
N ILE A 15 -3.53 11.30 -3.93
CA ILE A 15 -2.11 11.06 -3.70
C ILE A 15 -1.48 10.50 -4.98
N ASP A 16 -0.29 10.98 -5.31
CA ASP A 16 0.44 10.55 -6.48
C ASP A 16 0.61 9.03 -6.49
N ASP A 17 0.32 8.40 -7.62
CA ASP A 17 0.46 6.95 -7.78
C ASP A 17 1.87 6.46 -7.49
N GLU A 18 2.87 7.31 -7.69
CA GLU A 18 4.26 6.96 -7.40
C GLU A 18 4.54 6.84 -5.91
N LEU A 19 3.64 7.35 -5.07
CA LEU A 19 3.77 7.35 -3.61
C LEU A 19 2.84 6.36 -2.93
N LYS A 20 2.17 5.51 -3.65
CA LYS A 20 1.27 4.53 -3.06
C LYS A 20 1.44 3.15 -3.68
N ALA A 21 1.20 2.12 -2.86
CA ALA A 21 1.14 0.74 -3.29
C ALA A 21 -0.26 0.21 -3.00
N ILE A 22 -0.86 -0.49 -3.96
CA ILE A 22 -2.25 -0.95 -3.86
C ILE A 22 -2.29 -2.47 -3.92
N TYR A 23 -3.01 -3.07 -2.98
CA TYR A 23 -3.26 -4.50 -2.97
C TYR A 23 -4.76 -4.75 -3.08
N HIS A 24 -5.18 -5.48 -4.11
CA HIS A 24 -6.56 -5.84 -4.33
C HIS A 24 -6.86 -7.17 -3.66
N GLY A 25 -7.54 -7.13 -2.54
CA GLY A 25 -8.03 -8.32 -1.87
C GLY A 25 -9.37 -8.75 -2.45
N LYS A 26 -9.92 -9.85 -1.91
CA LYS A 26 -11.19 -10.38 -2.39
C LYS A 26 -12.36 -9.41 -2.20
N ASP A 27 -12.42 -8.80 -1.02
CA ASP A 27 -13.51 -7.89 -0.65
C ASP A 27 -13.02 -6.49 -0.31
N THR A 28 -11.72 -6.24 -0.35
CA THR A 28 -11.14 -4.96 0.05
C THR A 28 -10.01 -4.56 -0.85
N VAL A 29 -9.74 -3.25 -0.87
CA VAL A 29 -8.53 -2.69 -1.48
C VAL A 29 -7.72 -2.08 -0.35
N CYS A 30 -6.45 -2.48 -0.22
CA CYS A 30 -5.55 -1.94 0.79
C CYS A 30 -4.50 -1.06 0.12
N ILE A 31 -4.25 0.10 0.71
CA ILE A 31 -3.36 1.11 0.13
C ILE A 31 -2.32 1.48 1.18
N TRP A 32 -1.05 1.41 0.81
CA TRP A 32 0.08 1.88 1.61
C TRP A 32 0.63 3.15 0.99
N ILE A 33 0.92 4.14 1.83
CA ILE A 33 1.38 5.45 1.40
C ILE A 33 2.80 5.66 1.88
N PHE A 34 3.66 6.22 1.02
CA PHE A 34 5.08 6.37 1.28
C PHE A 34 5.47 7.83 1.17
N GLN A 35 6.60 8.18 1.79
CA GLN A 35 7.13 9.55 1.76
C GLN A 35 7.92 9.84 0.49
N SER A 36 8.39 8.79 -0.19
CA SER A 36 9.18 8.95 -1.41
C SER A 36 8.90 7.80 -2.38
N ARG A 37 9.18 8.06 -3.66
CA ARG A 37 9.06 7.03 -4.69
C ARG A 37 10.05 5.88 -4.44
N GLU A 38 11.21 6.19 -3.91
CA GLU A 38 12.21 5.16 -3.60
C GLU A 38 11.68 4.19 -2.56
N ASP A 39 11.08 4.70 -1.48
CA ASP A 39 10.47 3.85 -0.45
C ASP A 39 9.38 2.97 -1.03
N ARG A 40 8.52 3.56 -1.84
CA ARG A 40 7.44 2.81 -2.48
C ARG A 40 8.00 1.70 -3.39
N ASN A 41 9.01 2.01 -4.18
CA ASN A 41 9.61 1.03 -5.07
C ASN A 41 10.30 -0.08 -4.28
N ASN A 42 10.98 0.24 -3.20
CA ASN A 42 11.59 -0.77 -2.32
C ASN A 42 10.54 -1.68 -1.72
N PHE A 43 9.41 -1.13 -1.28
CA PHE A 43 8.30 -1.94 -0.77
C PHE A 43 7.79 -2.90 -1.85
N MET A 44 7.57 -2.41 -3.06
CA MET A 44 7.08 -3.24 -4.16
C MET A 44 8.08 -4.33 -4.54
N ASP A 45 9.38 -4.03 -4.47
CA ASP A 45 10.42 -5.01 -4.78
C ASP A 45 10.56 -6.07 -3.68
N ASP A 46 10.27 -5.71 -2.44
CA ASP A 46 10.44 -6.60 -1.28
C ASP A 46 9.24 -7.53 -1.07
N THR A 47 8.09 -7.22 -1.63
CA THR A 47 6.84 -7.91 -1.29
C THR A 47 6.24 -8.85 -2.33
N PRO A 48 6.85 -9.14 -3.49
CA PRO A 48 6.26 -10.09 -4.44
C PRO A 48 5.98 -11.43 -3.76
N GLY A 49 4.78 -11.97 -3.99
CA GLY A 49 4.39 -13.25 -3.40
C GLY A 49 3.88 -13.19 -1.97
N MET A 50 3.97 -12.04 -1.32
CA MET A 50 3.43 -11.88 0.03
C MET A 50 1.92 -11.70 0.01
N VAL A 51 1.23 -12.27 1.01
CA VAL A 51 -0.18 -11.99 1.23
C VAL A 51 -0.32 -10.65 1.96
N LYS A 52 -1.56 -10.16 2.06
CA LYS A 52 -1.86 -8.86 2.66
C LYS A 52 -1.24 -8.68 4.05
N ALA A 53 -1.40 -9.68 4.92
CA ALA A 53 -0.89 -9.59 6.30
C ALA A 53 0.63 -9.46 6.35
N GLU A 54 1.31 -10.16 5.46
CA GLU A 54 2.77 -10.07 5.39
C GLU A 54 3.22 -8.71 4.86
N ARG A 55 2.51 -8.15 3.88
CA ARG A 55 2.80 -6.82 3.34
C ARG A 55 2.60 -5.75 4.41
N GLU A 56 1.54 -5.87 5.20
CA GLU A 56 1.27 -4.94 6.28
C GLU A 56 2.37 -4.97 7.34
N SER A 57 2.78 -6.16 7.75
CA SER A 57 3.86 -6.31 8.73
C SER A 57 5.18 -5.72 8.19
N HIS A 58 5.47 -5.95 6.93
CA HIS A 58 6.67 -5.41 6.29
C HIS A 58 6.64 -3.88 6.26
N TYR A 59 5.49 -3.32 5.88
CA TYR A 59 5.31 -1.87 5.84
C TYR A 59 5.52 -1.24 7.22
N GLU A 60 4.89 -1.81 8.25
CA GLU A 60 5.01 -1.26 9.60
C GLU A 60 6.43 -1.35 10.14
N LYS A 61 7.14 -2.41 9.78
CA LYS A 61 8.51 -2.62 10.26
C LYS A 61 9.52 -1.67 9.61
N TYR A 62 9.37 -1.39 8.34
CA TYR A 62 10.40 -0.68 7.58
C TYR A 62 9.99 0.69 7.04
N PHE A 63 8.72 0.99 6.94
CA PHE A 63 8.25 2.19 6.24
C PHE A 63 7.27 3.05 7.04
N SER A 64 6.79 2.59 8.17
CA SER A 64 5.84 3.40 8.96
C SER A 64 6.53 4.44 9.83
#